data_bac11eab70dbcf60288df0c8f853ce9f
#
_entry.id   bac11eab70dbcf60288df0c8f853ce9f
#
_cell.length_a   1.000
_cell.length_b   1.000
_cell.length_c   1.000
_cell.angle_alpha   90.00
_cell.angle_beta   90.00
_cell.angle_gamma   90.00
#
_symmetry.space_group_name_H-M   'P 1'
#
loop_
_entity.id
_entity.type
_entity.pdbx_description
1 polymer ?
#
loop_
_entity_poly.entity_id
_entity_poly.type
_entity_poly.pdbx_seq_one_letter_code
_entity_poly.pdbx_strand_id
1 'polypeptide(L)'
;SDLKKPDATTVIESNRFKEIVWPLPVKELLYVGRATHAKLNRKGIFTIGDLANSNPENLRFWLGKMGVVLWQFANGLDTSPVSNIGAKSLIKTVGNSTTAPKDLMTDEDIKITLIVLSESVSARLREYGFICRTVQIGIRDYELEWYERQGKLEIPNRTAKSIFELAFSLFKMPL
;
A
#
# COMPACT_ATOMS: atom_id res chain seq x y z
N SER A 1 -12.66 11.34 -12.93
CA SER A 1 -13.52 10.28 -13.44
C SER A 1 -13.12 9.98 -14.87
N ASP A 2 -13.05 8.71 -15.25
CA ASP A 2 -12.59 8.25 -16.55
C ASP A 2 -13.71 8.14 -17.60
N LEU A 3 -14.93 8.55 -17.23
CA LEU A 3 -16.13 8.41 -18.06
C LEU A 3 -16.04 9.08 -19.43
N LYS A 4 -15.22 10.11 -19.59
CA LYS A 4 -15.06 10.87 -20.83
C LYS A 4 -13.61 11.30 -21.08
N LYS A 5 -12.62 10.50 -20.66
CA LYS A 5 -11.21 10.79 -20.96
C LYS A 5 -10.94 10.73 -22.47
N PRO A 6 -9.91 11.47 -22.99
CA PRO A 6 -8.93 12.23 -22.23
C PRO A 6 -9.31 13.70 -21.94
N ASP A 7 -10.21 14.31 -22.69
CA ASP A 7 -10.35 15.77 -22.77
C ASP A 7 -11.67 16.31 -22.18
N ALA A 8 -12.20 15.66 -21.15
CA ALA A 8 -13.45 16.13 -20.55
C ALA A 8 -13.44 16.08 -19.02
N THR A 9 -14.00 17.10 -18.40
CA THR A 9 -14.38 17.12 -17.00
C THR A 9 -15.78 16.54 -16.83
N THR A 10 -15.94 15.51 -16.03
CA THR A 10 -17.25 14.94 -15.69
C THR A 10 -17.66 15.47 -14.34
N VAL A 11 -18.78 16.22 -14.30
CA VAL A 11 -19.41 16.65 -13.06
C VAL A 11 -20.50 15.64 -12.70
N ILE A 12 -20.43 15.14 -11.46
CA ILE A 12 -21.42 14.22 -10.90
C ILE A 12 -22.11 14.93 -9.73
N GLU A 13 -23.31 15.41 -9.97
CA GLU A 13 -24.10 16.04 -8.92
C GLU A 13 -24.73 14.99 -8.00
N SER A 14 -24.91 15.34 -6.72
CA SER A 14 -25.39 14.39 -5.70
C SER A 14 -26.73 13.76 -6.06
N ASN A 15 -27.63 14.54 -6.67
CA ASN A 15 -28.96 14.05 -7.10
C ASN A 15 -28.90 13.05 -8.27
N ARG A 16 -27.82 13.08 -9.06
CA ARG A 16 -27.59 12.17 -10.21
C ARG A 16 -26.55 11.11 -9.94
N PHE A 17 -25.98 11.06 -8.72
CA PHE A 17 -24.92 10.14 -8.36
C PHE A 17 -25.31 8.67 -8.63
N LYS A 18 -26.49 8.25 -8.16
CA LYS A 18 -26.98 6.89 -8.33
C LYS A 18 -27.20 6.53 -9.80
N GLU A 19 -27.79 7.44 -10.59
CA GLU A 19 -28.05 7.25 -12.00
C GLU A 19 -26.74 7.03 -12.79
N ILE A 20 -25.70 7.80 -12.49
CA ILE A 20 -24.44 7.82 -13.23
C ILE A 20 -23.45 6.76 -12.72
N VAL A 21 -23.34 6.58 -11.40
CA VAL A 21 -22.27 5.79 -10.79
C VAL A 21 -22.69 4.34 -10.52
N TRP A 22 -23.91 4.09 -10.08
CA TRP A 22 -24.34 2.75 -9.73
C TRP A 22 -24.31 1.72 -10.87
N PRO A 23 -24.63 2.08 -12.15
CA PRO A 23 -24.50 1.15 -13.25
C PRO A 23 -23.07 0.75 -13.62
N LEU A 24 -22.05 1.49 -13.12
CA LEU A 24 -20.66 1.21 -13.45
C LEU A 24 -20.18 -0.10 -12.82
N PRO A 25 -19.28 -0.82 -13.50
CA PRO A 25 -18.64 -2.01 -12.93
C PRO A 25 -17.96 -1.68 -11.59
N VAL A 26 -18.06 -2.57 -10.61
CA VAL A 26 -17.48 -2.36 -9.27
C VAL A 26 -15.95 -2.14 -9.28
N LYS A 27 -15.26 -2.64 -10.30
CA LYS A 27 -13.80 -2.42 -10.49
C LYS A 27 -13.42 -0.96 -10.75
N GLU A 28 -14.37 -0.13 -11.21
CA GLU A 28 -14.15 1.31 -11.47
C GLU A 28 -14.16 2.14 -10.16
N LEU A 29 -14.60 1.55 -9.05
CA LEU A 29 -14.56 2.22 -7.76
C LEU A 29 -13.13 2.27 -7.23
N LEU A 30 -12.71 3.42 -6.72
CA LEU A 30 -11.40 3.62 -6.10
C LEU A 30 -11.15 2.55 -5.02
N TYR A 31 -9.91 2.04 -4.95
CA TYR A 31 -9.46 0.94 -4.08
C TYR A 31 -10.02 -0.46 -4.40
N VAL A 32 -10.79 -0.64 -5.46
CA VAL A 32 -11.17 -1.97 -5.95
C VAL A 32 -10.13 -2.47 -6.95
N GLY A 33 -9.05 -3.05 -6.43
CA GLY A 33 -8.04 -3.74 -7.24
C GLY A 33 -8.48 -5.16 -7.64
N ARG A 34 -7.65 -5.86 -8.40
CA ARG A 34 -7.94 -7.20 -8.96
C ARG A 34 -8.44 -8.21 -7.92
N ALA A 35 -7.77 -8.29 -6.76
CA ALA A 35 -8.14 -9.23 -5.70
C ALA A 35 -9.50 -8.90 -5.06
N THR A 36 -9.77 -7.61 -4.79
CA THR A 36 -11.04 -7.15 -4.23
C THR A 36 -12.17 -7.38 -5.23
N HIS A 37 -11.96 -7.04 -6.51
CA HIS A 37 -12.91 -7.29 -7.59
C HIS A 37 -13.30 -8.78 -7.68
N ALA A 38 -12.30 -9.69 -7.70
CA ALA A 38 -12.56 -11.12 -7.73
C ALA A 38 -13.37 -11.61 -6.50
N LYS A 39 -13.08 -11.09 -5.31
CA LYS A 39 -13.85 -11.41 -4.10
C LYS A 39 -15.29 -10.94 -4.16
N LEU A 40 -15.52 -9.70 -4.62
CA LEU A 40 -16.86 -9.12 -4.78
C LEU A 40 -17.69 -9.89 -5.80
N ASN A 41 -17.12 -10.21 -6.97
CA ASN A 41 -17.80 -10.98 -8.00
C ASN A 41 -18.25 -12.37 -7.53
N ARG A 42 -17.42 -13.06 -6.71
CA ARG A 42 -17.81 -14.35 -6.09
C ARG A 42 -18.99 -14.23 -5.15
N LYS A 43 -19.33 -13.02 -4.70
CA LYS A 43 -20.48 -12.72 -3.85
C LYS A 43 -21.66 -12.12 -4.60
N GLY A 44 -21.60 -12.11 -5.95
CA GLY A 44 -22.66 -11.58 -6.81
C GLY A 44 -22.67 -10.05 -6.89
N ILE A 45 -21.58 -9.38 -6.50
CA ILE A 45 -21.49 -7.92 -6.54
C ILE A 45 -20.65 -7.55 -7.78
N PHE A 46 -21.32 -7.10 -8.84
CA PHE A 46 -20.72 -6.78 -10.13
C PHE A 46 -20.65 -5.28 -10.40
N THR A 47 -21.61 -4.52 -9.87
CA THR A 47 -21.73 -3.09 -10.06
C THR A 47 -21.49 -2.32 -8.78
N ILE A 48 -21.26 -1.01 -8.91
CA ILE A 48 -21.17 -0.10 -7.74
C ILE A 48 -22.52 -0.06 -7.02
N GLY A 49 -23.65 -0.15 -7.76
CA GLY A 49 -24.99 -0.23 -7.19
C GLY A 49 -25.21 -1.51 -6.37
N ASP A 50 -24.71 -2.67 -6.83
CA ASP A 50 -24.80 -3.91 -6.03
C ASP A 50 -24.04 -3.75 -4.71
N LEU A 51 -22.86 -3.13 -4.76
CA LEU A 51 -22.06 -2.85 -3.57
C LEU A 51 -22.76 -1.89 -2.62
N ALA A 52 -23.37 -0.82 -3.16
CA ALA A 52 -24.10 0.18 -2.38
C ALA A 52 -25.30 -0.40 -1.65
N ASN A 53 -25.99 -1.38 -2.27
CA ASN A 53 -27.14 -2.06 -1.71
C ASN A 53 -26.79 -3.26 -0.84
N SER A 54 -25.50 -3.62 -0.74
CA SER A 54 -25.04 -4.73 0.10
C SER A 54 -25.08 -4.37 1.59
N ASN A 55 -25.22 -5.38 2.46
CA ASN A 55 -25.10 -5.17 3.90
C ASN A 55 -23.63 -4.84 4.27
N PRO A 56 -23.36 -3.70 4.92
CA PRO A 56 -22.02 -3.29 5.30
C PRO A 56 -21.33 -4.26 6.27
N GLU A 57 -22.06 -4.99 7.13
CA GLU A 57 -21.47 -5.98 8.02
C GLU A 57 -20.94 -7.20 7.26
N ASN A 58 -21.63 -7.63 6.20
CA ASN A 58 -21.13 -8.68 5.32
C ASN A 58 -19.86 -8.24 4.59
N LEU A 59 -19.83 -7.00 4.11
CA LEU A 59 -18.65 -6.42 3.46
C LEU A 59 -17.47 -6.30 4.44
N ARG A 60 -17.75 -5.94 5.68
CA ARG A 60 -16.74 -5.91 6.75
C ARG A 60 -16.17 -7.30 7.04
N PHE A 61 -17.01 -8.31 7.06
CA PHE A 61 -16.58 -9.69 7.26
C PHE A 61 -15.68 -10.20 6.12
N TRP A 62 -16.01 -9.88 4.86
CA TRP A 62 -15.26 -10.35 3.68
C TRP A 62 -14.00 -9.56 3.37
N LEU A 63 -14.00 -8.25 3.60
CA LEU A 63 -12.97 -7.30 3.18
C LEU A 63 -12.36 -6.50 4.34
N GLY A 64 -12.76 -6.78 5.58
CA GLY A 64 -12.31 -6.03 6.74
C GLY A 64 -12.79 -4.57 6.73
N LYS A 65 -12.02 -3.68 7.29
CA LYS A 65 -12.34 -2.25 7.35
C LYS A 65 -12.60 -1.63 5.97
N MET A 66 -11.89 -2.12 4.95
CA MET A 66 -12.05 -1.62 3.58
C MET A 66 -13.44 -1.91 3.00
N GLY A 67 -14.10 -3.00 3.42
CA GLY A 67 -15.47 -3.30 2.99
C GLY A 67 -16.46 -2.18 3.33
N VAL A 68 -16.38 -1.64 4.54
CA VAL A 68 -17.23 -0.52 4.99
C VAL A 68 -16.88 0.77 4.23
N VAL A 69 -15.59 1.04 4.02
CA VAL A 69 -15.15 2.21 3.26
C VAL A 69 -15.64 2.16 1.80
N LEU A 70 -15.53 1.01 1.17
CA LEU A 70 -16.04 0.83 -0.20
C LEU A 70 -17.56 1.00 -0.28
N TRP A 71 -18.29 0.52 0.72
CA TRP A 71 -19.72 0.74 0.83
C TRP A 71 -20.08 2.23 0.95
N GLN A 72 -19.33 2.98 1.79
CA GLN A 72 -19.48 4.43 1.91
C GLN A 72 -19.22 5.14 0.57
N PHE A 73 -18.17 4.78 -0.12
CA PHE A 73 -17.84 5.34 -1.44
C PHE A 73 -18.93 5.04 -2.48
N ALA A 74 -19.45 3.80 -2.50
CA ALA A 74 -20.53 3.40 -3.40
C ALA A 74 -21.85 4.16 -3.13
N ASN A 75 -22.03 4.65 -1.92
CA ASN A 75 -23.18 5.47 -1.52
C ASN A 75 -22.90 6.99 -1.60
N GLY A 76 -21.70 7.41 -2.03
CA GLY A 76 -21.35 8.84 -2.08
C GLY A 76 -21.19 9.49 -0.71
N LEU A 77 -20.89 8.70 0.34
CA LEU A 77 -20.78 9.15 1.73
C LEU A 77 -19.33 9.43 2.15
N ASP A 78 -18.42 9.65 1.17
CA ASP A 78 -17.04 10.03 1.47
C ASP A 78 -16.99 11.48 1.96
N THR A 79 -16.51 11.64 3.19
CA THR A 79 -16.29 12.95 3.83
C THR A 79 -14.81 13.32 3.92
N SER A 80 -13.93 12.59 3.23
CA SER A 80 -12.50 12.84 3.26
C SER A 80 -12.18 14.24 2.74
N PRO A 81 -11.44 15.05 3.49
CA PRO A 81 -11.10 16.40 3.04
C PRO A 81 -10.14 16.35 1.84
N VAL A 82 -10.36 17.23 0.89
CA VAL A 82 -9.40 17.46 -0.19
C VAL A 82 -8.18 18.17 0.37
N SER A 83 -7.00 17.59 0.19
CA SER A 83 -5.76 18.20 0.67
C SER A 83 -5.44 19.48 -0.10
N ASN A 84 -5.02 20.52 0.60
CA ASN A 84 -4.54 21.76 -0.02
C ASN A 84 -3.27 21.50 -0.84
N ILE A 85 -3.08 22.29 -1.90
CA ILE A 85 -1.83 22.31 -2.66
C ILE A 85 -0.69 22.69 -1.69
N GLY A 86 0.36 21.85 -1.63
CA GLY A 86 1.49 22.07 -0.72
C GLY A 86 1.32 21.48 0.68
N ALA A 87 0.20 20.85 1.00
CA ALA A 87 0.06 20.11 2.25
C ALA A 87 1.13 19.01 2.33
N LYS A 88 2.02 19.12 3.32
CA LYS A 88 3.07 18.10 3.53
C LYS A 88 2.45 16.83 4.11
N SER A 89 2.55 15.74 3.37
CA SER A 89 2.19 14.42 3.90
C SER A 89 3.15 14.04 5.02
N LEU A 90 2.62 13.50 6.11
CA LEU A 90 3.45 12.98 7.20
C LEU A 90 4.20 11.73 6.69
N ILE A 91 5.53 11.83 6.64
CA ILE A 91 6.38 10.70 6.29
C ILE A 91 6.32 9.68 7.42
N LYS A 92 5.80 8.49 7.13
CA LYS A 92 5.66 7.39 8.11
C LYS A 92 6.79 6.37 8.01
N THR A 93 7.35 6.20 6.81
CA THR A 93 8.40 5.22 6.51
C THR A 93 9.40 5.82 5.55
N VAL A 94 10.67 5.42 5.69
CA VAL A 94 11.74 5.71 4.75
C VAL A 94 12.31 4.38 4.30
N GLY A 95 12.34 4.11 3.02
CA GLY A 95 12.79 2.85 2.47
C GLY A 95 13.52 3.00 1.16
N ASN A 96 14.30 1.99 0.82
CA ASN A 96 14.92 1.83 -0.50
C ASN A 96 14.89 0.35 -0.89
N SER A 97 14.91 0.06 -2.17
CA SER A 97 14.94 -1.29 -2.72
C SER A 97 15.81 -1.32 -3.98
N THR A 98 16.33 -2.48 -4.29
CA THR A 98 17.05 -2.73 -5.53
C THR A 98 16.72 -4.11 -6.07
N THR A 99 16.72 -4.26 -7.38
CA THR A 99 16.73 -5.56 -8.03
C THR A 99 18.17 -5.84 -8.44
N ALA A 100 18.75 -6.90 -7.90
CA ALA A 100 20.10 -7.29 -8.25
C ALA A 100 20.16 -7.71 -9.75
N PRO A 101 21.28 -7.42 -10.46
CA PRO A 101 21.43 -7.81 -11.87
C PRO A 101 21.55 -9.32 -12.06
N LYS A 102 21.85 -10.05 -11.02
CA LYS A 102 21.88 -11.53 -10.94
C LYS A 102 21.43 -11.95 -9.54
N ASP A 103 21.03 -13.21 -9.39
CA ASP A 103 20.63 -13.75 -8.09
C ASP A 103 21.77 -13.66 -7.07
N LEU A 104 21.43 -13.26 -5.86
CA LEU A 104 22.35 -13.16 -4.74
C LEU A 104 22.45 -14.56 -4.09
N MET A 105 23.59 -15.23 -4.30
CA MET A 105 23.75 -16.64 -3.91
C MET A 105 24.50 -16.82 -2.60
N THR A 106 25.18 -15.80 -2.12
CA THR A 106 26.03 -15.87 -0.92
C THR A 106 25.61 -14.86 0.14
N ASP A 107 25.91 -15.17 1.40
CA ASP A 107 25.72 -14.22 2.50
C ASP A 107 26.48 -12.90 2.27
N GLU A 108 27.63 -12.97 1.59
CA GLU A 108 28.43 -11.78 1.30
C GLU A 108 27.76 -10.88 0.26
N ASP A 109 27.15 -11.44 -0.79
CA ASP A 109 26.39 -10.67 -1.78
C ASP A 109 25.22 -9.94 -1.09
N ILE A 110 24.53 -10.62 -0.17
CA ILE A 110 23.40 -10.07 0.59
C ILE A 110 23.88 -8.99 1.55
N LYS A 111 24.98 -9.20 2.25
CA LYS A 111 25.57 -8.17 3.14
C LYS A 111 25.89 -6.90 2.38
N ILE A 112 26.60 -6.99 1.25
CA ILE A 112 26.96 -5.86 0.42
C ILE A 112 25.68 -5.09 0.01
N THR A 113 24.67 -5.79 -0.47
CA THR A 113 23.40 -5.20 -0.86
C THR A 113 22.70 -4.49 0.30
N LEU A 114 22.62 -5.14 1.46
CA LEU A 114 21.99 -4.56 2.66
C LEU A 114 22.77 -3.36 3.20
N ILE A 115 24.12 -3.35 3.11
CA ILE A 115 24.94 -2.19 3.49
C ILE A 115 24.58 -0.99 2.61
N VAL A 116 24.57 -1.16 1.27
CA VAL A 116 24.23 -0.09 0.33
C VAL A 116 22.82 0.46 0.58
N LEU A 117 21.84 -0.42 0.78
CA LEU A 117 20.48 0.00 1.10
C LEU A 117 20.38 0.71 2.44
N SER A 118 21.09 0.23 3.46
CA SER A 118 21.12 0.84 4.80
C SER A 118 21.77 2.22 4.79
N GLU A 119 22.83 2.42 4.01
CA GLU A 119 23.44 3.74 3.81
C GLU A 119 22.47 4.72 3.18
N SER A 120 21.77 4.30 2.13
CA SER A 120 20.76 5.13 1.45
C SER A 120 19.61 5.51 2.40
N VAL A 121 19.08 4.57 3.16
CA VAL A 121 18.00 4.83 4.15
C VAL A 121 18.51 5.75 5.26
N SER A 122 19.71 5.49 5.79
CA SER A 122 20.37 6.33 6.82
C SER A 122 20.57 7.77 6.34
N ALA A 123 21.01 7.97 5.09
CA ALA A 123 21.15 9.30 4.51
C ALA A 123 19.81 10.06 4.49
N ARG A 124 18.75 9.43 4.00
CA ARG A 124 17.41 10.03 3.99
C ARG A 124 16.86 10.33 5.39
N LEU A 125 17.09 9.45 6.36
CA LEU A 125 16.70 9.70 7.74
C LEU A 125 17.40 10.93 8.32
N ARG A 126 18.68 11.12 7.99
CA ARG A 126 19.43 12.33 8.38
C ARG A 126 18.90 13.58 7.71
N GLU A 127 18.63 13.52 6.42
CA GLU A 127 18.08 14.63 5.63
C GLU A 127 16.74 15.12 6.20
N TYR A 128 15.85 14.18 6.57
CA TYR A 128 14.54 14.53 7.13
C TYR A 128 14.56 14.77 8.64
N GLY A 129 15.69 14.62 9.31
CA GLY A 129 15.78 14.77 10.77
C GLY A 129 15.11 13.65 11.55
N PHE A 130 14.89 12.48 10.95
CA PHE A 130 14.20 11.34 11.58
C PHE A 130 15.18 10.36 12.22
N ILE A 131 14.62 9.58 13.15
CA ILE A 131 15.22 8.35 13.70
C ILE A 131 14.23 7.20 13.45
N CYS A 132 14.73 6.00 13.21
CA CYS A 132 13.91 4.82 13.10
C CYS A 132 13.89 4.01 14.40
N ARG A 133 12.78 3.33 14.65
CA ARG A 133 12.59 2.36 15.75
C ARG A 133 12.46 0.94 15.24
N THR A 134 11.96 0.80 14.01
CA THR A 134 11.68 -0.49 13.38
C THR A 134 12.38 -0.55 12.06
N VAL A 135 13.05 -1.65 11.79
CA VAL A 135 13.62 -1.98 10.48
C VAL A 135 12.81 -3.14 9.91
N GLN A 136 12.43 -3.02 8.65
CA GLN A 136 11.77 -4.06 7.88
C GLN A 136 12.63 -4.40 6.68
N ILE A 137 12.76 -5.67 6.39
CA ILE A 137 13.32 -6.18 5.13
C ILE A 137 12.25 -6.88 4.33
N GLY A 138 12.32 -6.74 3.02
CA GLY A 138 11.53 -7.50 2.05
C GLY A 138 12.48 -8.22 1.11
N ILE A 139 12.24 -9.48 0.89
CA ILE A 139 13.06 -10.34 0.04
C ILE A 139 12.14 -10.93 -1.02
N ARG A 140 12.57 -10.87 -2.26
CA ARG A 140 11.92 -11.55 -3.36
C ARG A 140 12.87 -12.59 -3.92
N ASP A 141 12.45 -13.83 -3.94
CA ASP A 141 13.26 -14.92 -4.46
C ASP A 141 13.14 -15.08 -6.00
N TYR A 142 13.83 -16.05 -6.55
CA TYR A 142 13.84 -16.37 -7.99
C TYR A 142 12.48 -16.89 -8.49
N GLU A 143 11.63 -17.44 -7.61
CA GLU A 143 10.26 -17.85 -7.92
C GLU A 143 9.27 -16.67 -7.81
N LEU A 144 9.78 -15.47 -7.52
CA LEU A 144 9.06 -14.23 -7.34
C LEU A 144 8.17 -14.21 -6.08
N GLU A 145 8.36 -15.16 -5.17
CA GLU A 145 7.72 -15.15 -3.87
C GLU A 145 8.29 -14.03 -2.98
N TRP A 146 7.43 -13.45 -2.17
CA TRP A 146 7.77 -12.28 -1.36
C TRP A 146 7.73 -12.60 0.12
N TYR A 147 8.84 -12.35 0.79
CA TYR A 147 9.01 -12.56 2.23
C TYR A 147 9.31 -11.24 2.93
N GLU A 148 8.61 -10.97 4.02
CA GLU A 148 8.82 -9.78 4.83
C GLU A 148 9.14 -10.14 6.27
N ARG A 149 10.07 -9.41 6.85
CA ARG A 149 10.42 -9.50 8.27
C ARG A 149 10.69 -8.13 8.84
N GLN A 150 10.33 -7.93 10.09
CA GLN A 150 10.59 -6.69 10.78
C GLN A 150 11.07 -6.93 12.21
N GLY A 151 11.88 -6.00 12.69
CA GLY A 151 12.40 -6.01 14.07
C GLY A 151 12.51 -4.60 14.64
N LYS A 152 12.56 -4.49 15.96
CA LYS A 152 12.77 -3.22 16.65
C LYS A 152 14.24 -3.07 17.00
N LEU A 153 14.77 -1.86 16.83
CA LEU A 153 16.06 -1.47 17.40
C LEU A 153 15.90 -1.32 18.90
N GLU A 154 16.86 -1.79 19.67
CA GLU A 154 16.91 -1.59 21.14
C GLU A 154 16.90 -0.11 21.49
N ILE A 155 17.72 0.67 20.80
CA ILE A 155 17.79 2.12 20.92
C ILE A 155 17.43 2.72 19.54
N PRO A 156 16.38 3.55 19.47
CA PRO A 156 16.05 4.23 18.22
C PRO A 156 17.21 5.08 17.72
N ASN A 157 17.61 4.88 16.50
CA ASN A 157 18.68 5.66 15.88
C ASN A 157 18.54 5.74 14.35
N ARG A 158 19.54 6.30 13.68
CA ARG A 158 19.54 6.51 12.22
C ARG A 158 20.86 6.14 11.56
N THR A 159 21.71 5.36 12.24
CA THR A 159 23.01 4.98 11.68
C THR A 159 22.87 3.81 10.73
N ALA A 160 23.60 3.86 9.63
CA ALA A 160 23.59 2.78 8.64
C ALA A 160 24.00 1.44 9.27
N LYS A 161 24.99 1.47 10.18
CA LYS A 161 25.46 0.28 10.89
C LYS A 161 24.34 -0.43 11.66
N SER A 162 23.59 0.30 12.52
CA SER A 162 22.52 -0.31 13.31
C SER A 162 21.36 -0.81 12.45
N ILE A 163 21.03 -0.09 11.36
CA ILE A 163 20.02 -0.52 10.40
C ILE A 163 20.47 -1.81 9.70
N PHE A 164 21.70 -1.86 9.22
CA PHE A 164 22.28 -3.02 8.58
C PHE A 164 22.34 -4.24 9.52
N GLU A 165 22.86 -4.09 10.73
CA GLU A 165 23.01 -5.18 11.70
C GLU A 165 21.66 -5.84 11.99
N LEU A 166 20.60 -5.03 12.22
CA LEU A 166 19.27 -5.57 12.42
C LEU A 166 18.70 -6.18 11.13
N ALA A 167 18.87 -5.53 9.99
CA ALA A 167 18.40 -6.06 8.71
C ALA A 167 19.04 -7.42 8.38
N PHE A 168 20.34 -7.55 8.59
CA PHE A 168 21.05 -8.80 8.35
C PHE A 168 20.66 -9.90 9.36
N SER A 169 20.45 -9.55 10.64
CA SER A 169 19.94 -10.51 11.62
C SER A 169 18.55 -11.02 11.25
N LEU A 170 17.66 -10.14 10.77
CA LEU A 170 16.33 -10.54 10.28
C LEU A 170 16.42 -11.45 9.06
N PHE A 171 17.37 -11.21 8.16
CA PHE A 171 17.62 -12.08 7.02
C PHE A 171 18.04 -13.50 7.47
N LYS A 172 18.91 -13.63 8.46
CA LYS A 172 19.42 -14.91 8.96
C LYS A 172 18.42 -15.72 9.78
N MET A 173 17.27 -15.19 10.15
CA MET A 173 16.23 -15.97 10.82
C MET A 173 15.71 -17.09 9.90
N PRO A 174 15.39 -18.28 10.39
CA PRO A 174 14.77 -19.33 9.58
C PRO A 174 13.40 -18.87 9.05
N LEU A 175 13.04 -19.33 7.85
CA LEU A 175 11.72 -19.08 7.23
C LEU A 175 10.61 -19.76 8.00
#